data_be3c2fa730c9aef4566ae418c7930ece
#
_entry.id   be3c2fa730c9aef4566ae418c7930ece
#
_cell.length_a   1.000
_cell.length_b   1.000
_cell.length_c   1.000
_cell.angle_alpha   90.00
_cell.angle_beta   90.00
_cell.angle_gamma   90.00
#
_symmetry.space_group_name_H-M   'P 1'
#
loop_
_entity.id
_entity.type
_entity.pdbx_description
1 polymer ?
#
loop_
_entity_poly.entity_id
_entity_poly.type
_entity_poly.pdbx_seq_one_letter_code
_entity_poly.pdbx_strand_id
1 'polypeptide(L)'
;MKIDQLDLKAYGHFTGQRLDFRGSARLHIICGPNEAGKTTLWRAINGALFGVPEQTRDGHRHGKPKLRVGVVLTSSAGEQLAVMRRKGRVNTLLSYNPTSGDELSEAVPEERLREWLGGLSQGLFLAMFSLDHEALVRGGEALAQGKGDAGESLFEAGAGLGSIRALRARLDREAETLFKPRASTSVIYRTLSQYEESRKQAKDAAVRPAEWSSRKAALATA
;
A
#
# COMPACT_ATOMS: atom_id res chain seq x y z
N MET A 1 -16.60 -5.88 11.63
CA MET A 1 -15.87 -7.15 11.42
C MET A 1 -15.20 -7.59 12.70
N LYS A 2 -15.17 -8.87 13.00
CA LYS A 2 -14.56 -9.49 14.19
C LYS A 2 -13.72 -10.70 13.75
N ILE A 3 -12.59 -10.92 14.39
CA ILE A 3 -11.82 -12.16 14.25
C ILE A 3 -12.39 -13.16 15.24
N ASP A 4 -12.94 -14.27 14.76
CA ASP A 4 -13.49 -15.33 15.61
C ASP A 4 -12.48 -16.42 15.92
N GLN A 5 -11.56 -16.69 14.99
CA GLN A 5 -10.57 -17.73 15.16
C GLN A 5 -9.29 -17.39 14.40
N LEU A 6 -8.15 -17.75 14.97
CA LEU A 6 -6.85 -17.71 14.33
C LEU A 6 -6.22 -19.09 14.38
N ASP A 7 -5.82 -19.63 13.23
CA ASP A 7 -5.20 -20.94 13.10
C ASP A 7 -3.75 -20.80 12.63
N LEU A 8 -2.82 -21.11 13.51
CA LEU A 8 -1.37 -21.07 13.27
C LEU A 8 -0.91 -22.47 12.85
N LYS A 9 -1.33 -22.92 11.65
CA LYS A 9 -1.00 -24.27 11.17
C LYS A 9 0.50 -24.48 11.04
N ALA A 10 1.21 -23.49 10.51
CA ALA A 10 2.67 -23.45 10.43
C ALA A 10 3.13 -21.98 10.36
N TYR A 11 3.45 -21.35 11.47
CA TYR A 11 3.87 -19.96 11.49
C TYR A 11 4.82 -19.67 12.66
N GLY A 12 6.01 -19.15 12.36
CA GLY A 12 7.04 -18.94 13.37
C GLY A 12 7.43 -20.25 14.03
N HIS A 13 7.30 -20.32 15.36
CA HIS A 13 7.49 -21.55 16.14
C HIS A 13 6.20 -22.33 16.37
N PHE A 14 5.04 -21.77 16.01
CA PHE A 14 3.75 -22.42 16.17
C PHE A 14 3.52 -23.51 15.12
N THR A 15 2.96 -24.62 15.55
CA THR A 15 2.58 -25.76 14.72
C THR A 15 1.21 -26.26 15.16
N GLY A 16 0.19 -26.13 14.32
CA GLY A 16 -1.17 -26.59 14.62
C GLY A 16 -1.82 -25.92 15.82
N GLN A 17 -1.40 -24.70 16.18
CA GLN A 17 -1.98 -23.94 17.28
C GLN A 17 -3.21 -23.19 16.82
N ARG A 18 -4.28 -23.28 17.57
CA ARG A 18 -5.54 -22.58 17.30
C ARG A 18 -5.91 -21.68 18.47
N LEU A 19 -6.31 -20.46 18.17
CA LEU A 19 -6.87 -19.50 19.11
C LEU A 19 -8.31 -19.23 18.74
N ASP A 20 -9.20 -19.38 19.70
CA ASP A 20 -10.63 -19.16 19.56
C ASP A 20 -11.03 -17.86 20.30
N PHE A 21 -11.63 -16.94 19.58
CA PHE A 21 -12.10 -15.66 20.10
C PHE A 21 -13.62 -15.54 20.05
N ARG A 22 -14.32 -16.64 19.75
CA ARG A 22 -15.78 -16.69 19.72
C ARG A 22 -16.35 -16.49 21.12
N GLY A 23 -17.61 -16.08 21.16
CA GLY A 23 -18.35 -15.84 22.40
C GLY A 23 -18.68 -14.37 22.64
N SER A 24 -19.12 -14.04 23.84
CA SER A 24 -19.58 -12.71 24.24
C SER A 24 -18.46 -11.79 24.73
N ALA A 25 -17.26 -12.31 24.93
CA ALA A 25 -16.13 -11.51 25.38
C ALA A 25 -15.74 -10.44 24.33
N ARG A 26 -15.61 -9.21 24.78
CA ARG A 26 -15.19 -8.06 23.94
C ARG A 26 -13.69 -7.80 24.02
N LEU A 27 -13.00 -8.36 25.00
CA LEU A 27 -11.57 -8.22 25.22
C LEU A 27 -10.96 -9.61 25.38
N HIS A 28 -9.91 -9.88 24.62
CA HIS A 28 -9.10 -11.08 24.73
C HIS A 28 -7.68 -10.69 25.11
N ILE A 29 -7.17 -11.23 26.20
CA ILE A 29 -5.83 -10.95 26.69
C ILE A 29 -4.94 -12.18 26.44
N ILE A 30 -3.86 -11.99 25.68
CA ILE A 30 -2.88 -13.02 25.38
C ILE A 30 -1.61 -12.73 26.17
N CYS A 31 -1.39 -13.51 27.20
CA CYS A 31 -0.24 -13.39 28.09
C CYS A 31 0.77 -14.52 27.88
N GLY A 32 2.01 -14.25 28.21
CA GLY A 32 3.09 -15.23 28.19
C GLY A 32 4.44 -14.61 28.50
N PRO A 33 5.44 -15.42 28.87
CA PRO A 33 6.81 -14.96 29.11
C PRO A 33 7.44 -14.37 27.83
N ASN A 34 8.62 -13.80 27.95
CA ASN A 34 9.40 -13.40 26.78
C ASN A 34 9.65 -14.65 25.91
N GLU A 35 9.71 -14.44 24.60
CA GLU A 35 9.88 -15.50 23.60
C GLU A 35 8.70 -16.48 23.43
N ALA A 36 7.63 -16.35 24.22
CA ALA A 36 6.42 -17.18 24.07
C ALA A 36 5.68 -16.99 22.71
N GLY A 37 6.12 -16.03 21.89
CA GLY A 37 5.57 -15.82 20.54
C GLY A 37 4.50 -14.76 20.42
N LYS A 38 4.31 -13.90 21.41
CA LYS A 38 3.32 -12.80 21.34
C LYS A 38 3.48 -11.95 20.07
N THR A 39 4.70 -11.54 19.78
CA THR A 39 5.00 -10.76 18.54
C THR A 39 4.84 -11.61 17.27
N THR A 40 5.13 -12.91 17.33
CA THR A 40 4.89 -13.84 16.21
C THR A 40 3.39 -13.96 15.92
N LEU A 41 2.57 -14.04 16.97
CA LEU A 41 1.11 -14.05 16.85
C LEU A 41 0.58 -12.77 16.20
N TRP A 42 1.07 -11.61 16.65
CA TRP A 42 0.73 -10.32 16.07
C TRP A 42 1.09 -10.27 14.57
N ARG A 43 2.29 -10.74 14.19
CA ARG A 43 2.69 -10.84 12.77
C ARG A 43 1.83 -11.84 12.00
N ALA A 44 1.37 -12.91 12.63
CA ALA A 44 0.49 -13.89 12.03
C ALA A 44 -0.88 -13.28 11.69
N ILE A 45 -1.47 -12.49 12.59
CA ILE A 45 -2.72 -11.74 12.31
C ILE A 45 -2.53 -10.83 11.09
N ASN A 46 -1.47 -10.02 11.10
CA ASN A 46 -1.15 -9.15 9.95
C ASN A 46 -0.94 -9.96 8.67
N GLY A 47 -0.19 -11.06 8.76
CA GLY A 47 0.06 -11.96 7.63
C GLY A 47 -1.22 -12.60 7.08
N ALA A 48 -2.17 -12.98 7.95
CA ALA A 48 -3.46 -13.53 7.54
C ALA A 48 -4.29 -12.50 6.77
N LEU A 49 -4.35 -11.26 7.25
CA LEU A 49 -5.19 -10.21 6.68
C LEU A 49 -4.58 -9.56 5.43
N PHE A 50 -3.28 -9.30 5.41
CA PHE A 50 -2.63 -8.49 4.38
C PHE A 50 -1.56 -9.23 3.56
N GLY A 51 -1.32 -10.50 3.87
CA GLY A 51 -0.29 -11.29 3.20
C GLY A 51 1.02 -11.40 3.99
N VAL A 52 1.70 -12.52 3.81
CA VAL A 52 2.99 -12.79 4.47
C VAL A 52 4.11 -12.10 3.70
N PRO A 53 4.89 -11.19 4.32
CA PRO A 53 5.96 -10.45 3.66
C PRO A 53 6.97 -11.36 2.95
N GLU A 54 7.54 -10.91 1.83
CA GLU A 54 8.53 -11.69 1.08
C GLU A 54 9.75 -12.03 1.95
N GLN A 55 10.23 -11.05 2.69
CA GLN A 55 11.29 -11.23 3.67
C GLN A 55 10.66 -11.38 5.06
N THR A 56 10.30 -12.60 5.42
CA THR A 56 9.84 -12.93 6.78
C THR A 56 10.83 -13.81 7.51
N ARG A 57 11.00 -13.55 8.80
CA ARG A 57 11.75 -14.41 9.72
C ARG A 57 10.92 -15.56 10.30
N ASP A 58 9.60 -15.56 10.08
CA ASP A 58 8.68 -16.53 10.66
C ASP A 58 8.72 -17.91 9.98
N GLY A 59 9.58 -18.06 8.96
CA GLY A 59 9.82 -19.34 8.29
C GLY A 59 10.95 -20.19 8.88
N HIS A 60 11.55 -19.79 10.00
CA HIS A 60 12.75 -20.46 10.54
C HIS A 60 12.53 -21.94 10.90
N ARG A 61 11.35 -22.33 11.40
CA ARG A 61 11.01 -23.69 11.79
C ARG A 61 10.43 -24.51 10.64
N HIS A 62 9.54 -23.93 9.84
CA HIS A 62 8.75 -24.65 8.84
C HIS A 62 9.27 -24.49 7.42
N GLY A 63 10.14 -23.52 7.18
CA GLY A 63 10.50 -23.04 5.85
C GLY A 63 9.42 -22.12 5.25
N LYS A 64 9.86 -21.09 4.53
CA LYS A 64 8.95 -20.05 4.00
C LYS A 64 7.78 -20.61 3.16
N PRO A 65 7.96 -21.60 2.25
CA PRO A 65 6.86 -22.10 1.42
C PRO A 65 5.77 -22.83 2.20
N LYS A 66 6.10 -23.33 3.41
CA LYS A 66 5.16 -24.07 4.26
C LYS A 66 4.38 -23.19 5.22
N LEU A 67 4.63 -21.88 5.25
CA LEU A 67 3.91 -20.97 6.13
C LEU A 67 2.42 -20.97 5.81
N ARG A 68 1.61 -21.19 6.86
CA ARG A 68 0.15 -21.27 6.82
C ARG A 68 -0.44 -20.60 8.05
N VAL A 69 -1.31 -19.64 7.81
CA VAL A 69 -2.10 -19.01 8.87
C VAL A 69 -3.53 -18.83 8.40
N GLY A 70 -4.47 -19.38 9.16
CA GLY A 70 -5.90 -19.30 8.90
C GLY A 70 -6.57 -18.26 9.79
N VAL A 71 -7.62 -17.64 9.28
CA VAL A 71 -8.46 -16.73 10.05
C VAL A 71 -9.93 -16.95 9.70
N VAL A 72 -10.78 -16.92 10.71
CA VAL A 72 -12.24 -16.85 10.57
C VAL A 72 -12.67 -15.46 10.97
N LEU A 73 -13.33 -14.79 10.05
CA LEU A 73 -13.87 -13.45 10.22
C LEU A 73 -15.38 -13.50 10.24
N THR A 74 -16.01 -12.69 11.08
CA THR A 74 -17.46 -12.48 11.10
C THR A 74 -17.79 -11.02 10.85
N SER A 75 -18.69 -10.77 9.90
CA SER A 75 -19.18 -9.44 9.58
C SER A 75 -20.16 -8.93 10.64
N SER A 76 -20.51 -7.64 10.60
CA SER A 76 -21.60 -7.08 11.42
C SER A 76 -22.98 -7.68 11.09
N ALA A 77 -23.15 -8.24 9.89
CA ALA A 77 -24.36 -8.94 9.46
C ALA A 77 -24.40 -10.42 9.89
N GLY A 78 -23.34 -10.92 10.54
CA GLY A 78 -23.26 -12.32 10.97
C GLY A 78 -22.73 -13.29 9.90
N GLU A 79 -22.36 -12.80 8.73
CA GLU A 79 -21.71 -13.62 7.70
C GLU A 79 -20.31 -14.04 8.14
N GLN A 80 -19.87 -15.23 7.72
CA GLN A 80 -18.55 -15.74 8.03
C GLN A 80 -17.68 -15.90 6.77
N LEU A 81 -16.42 -15.55 6.90
CA LEU A 81 -15.37 -15.79 5.91
C LEU A 81 -14.21 -16.54 6.57
N ALA A 82 -13.97 -17.77 6.13
CA ALA A 82 -12.87 -18.60 6.59
C ALA A 82 -11.81 -18.71 5.50
N VAL A 83 -10.64 -18.18 5.73
CA VAL A 83 -9.53 -18.14 4.77
C VAL A 83 -8.22 -18.57 5.39
N MET A 84 -7.41 -19.30 4.60
CA MET A 84 -6.05 -19.72 4.93
C MET A 84 -5.07 -18.96 4.04
N ARG A 85 -4.18 -18.21 4.66
CA ARG A 85 -3.10 -17.53 3.97
C ARG A 85 -1.88 -18.44 3.87
N ARG A 86 -1.33 -18.61 2.68
CA ARG A 86 -0.06 -19.25 2.44
C ARG A 86 0.98 -18.26 1.93
N LYS A 87 2.24 -18.55 2.18
CA LYS A 87 3.35 -17.79 1.57
C LYS A 87 3.48 -18.19 0.09
N GLY A 88 3.44 -17.21 -0.79
CA GLY A 88 3.53 -17.42 -2.23
C GLY A 88 3.41 -16.10 -2.99
N ARG A 89 3.42 -16.18 -4.32
CA ARG A 89 3.21 -15.02 -5.22
C ARG A 89 1.84 -15.01 -5.87
N VAL A 90 1.24 -16.18 -6.02
CA VAL A 90 -0.05 -16.36 -6.70
C VAL A 90 -0.93 -17.26 -5.86
N ASN A 91 -2.23 -16.98 -5.84
CA ASN A 91 -3.25 -17.73 -5.09
C ASN A 91 -2.84 -17.95 -3.64
N THR A 92 -2.44 -16.87 -2.97
CA THR A 92 -1.95 -16.93 -1.59
C THR A 92 -3.05 -17.03 -0.57
N LEU A 93 -4.30 -16.78 -0.94
CA LEU A 93 -5.48 -16.86 -0.11
C LEU A 93 -6.36 -18.02 -0.58
N LEU A 94 -6.63 -18.97 0.29
CA LEU A 94 -7.44 -20.16 0.02
C LEU A 94 -8.61 -20.22 0.98
N SER A 95 -9.73 -20.81 0.53
CA SER A 95 -10.78 -21.22 1.45
C SER A 95 -10.26 -22.33 2.38
N TYR A 96 -10.73 -22.37 3.63
CA TYR A 96 -10.40 -23.48 4.50
C TYR A 96 -11.58 -23.84 5.41
N ASN A 97 -11.58 -25.10 5.86
CA ASN A 97 -12.57 -25.58 6.83
C ASN A 97 -12.10 -25.23 8.25
N PRO A 98 -12.77 -24.31 8.97
CA PRO A 98 -12.35 -23.90 10.30
C PRO A 98 -12.51 -24.99 11.36
N THR A 99 -13.28 -26.05 11.11
CA THR A 99 -13.46 -27.15 12.03
C THR A 99 -12.32 -28.16 11.92
N SER A 100 -12.01 -28.64 10.71
CA SER A 100 -10.91 -29.58 10.49
C SER A 100 -9.54 -28.91 10.38
N GLY A 101 -9.49 -27.62 10.03
CA GLY A 101 -8.24 -26.88 9.77
C GLY A 101 -7.62 -27.18 8.40
N ASP A 102 -8.37 -27.86 7.50
CA ASP A 102 -7.86 -28.23 6.19
C ASP A 102 -8.03 -27.15 5.16
N GLU A 103 -6.98 -26.96 4.33
CA GLU A 103 -7.04 -26.09 3.18
C GLU A 103 -7.96 -26.71 2.12
N LEU A 104 -8.85 -25.89 1.58
CA LEU A 104 -9.61 -26.24 0.41
C LEU A 104 -8.84 -25.73 -0.84
N SER A 105 -8.97 -26.46 -1.95
CA SER A 105 -8.25 -26.10 -3.19
C SER A 105 -8.76 -24.83 -3.84
N GLU A 106 -9.84 -24.25 -3.34
CA GLU A 106 -10.47 -23.05 -3.87
C GLU A 106 -9.70 -21.79 -3.48
N ALA A 107 -9.19 -21.08 -4.47
CA ALA A 107 -8.56 -19.78 -4.26
C ALA A 107 -9.62 -18.72 -4.00
N VAL A 108 -9.42 -17.93 -2.96
CA VAL A 108 -10.26 -16.77 -2.64
C VAL A 108 -9.59 -15.53 -3.24
N PRO A 109 -10.31 -14.71 -4.02
CA PRO A 109 -9.78 -13.44 -4.52
C PRO A 109 -9.40 -12.51 -3.38
N GLU A 110 -8.26 -11.83 -3.50
CA GLU A 110 -7.80 -10.84 -2.51
C GLU A 110 -8.80 -9.69 -2.34
N GLU A 111 -9.53 -9.36 -3.40
CA GLU A 111 -10.58 -8.35 -3.42
C GLU A 111 -11.68 -8.66 -2.41
N ARG A 112 -12.07 -9.93 -2.29
CA ARG A 112 -13.09 -10.36 -1.33
C ARG A 112 -12.66 -10.07 0.11
N LEU A 113 -11.40 -10.37 0.46
CA LEU A 113 -10.91 -10.06 1.80
C LEU A 113 -10.77 -8.54 2.00
N ARG A 114 -10.37 -7.80 0.96
CA ARG A 114 -10.29 -6.33 1.00
C ARG A 114 -11.66 -5.68 1.22
N GLU A 115 -12.72 -6.19 0.60
CA GLU A 115 -14.09 -5.75 0.84
C GLU A 115 -14.51 -5.98 2.29
N TRP A 116 -14.19 -7.15 2.86
CA TRP A 116 -14.42 -7.47 4.26
C TRP A 116 -13.69 -6.54 5.22
N LEU A 117 -12.49 -6.11 4.84
CA LEU A 117 -11.70 -5.11 5.57
C LEU A 117 -12.18 -3.67 5.33
N GLY A 118 -13.24 -3.46 4.54
CA GLY A 118 -13.74 -2.11 4.21
C GLY A 118 -12.74 -1.26 3.42
N GLY A 119 -11.89 -1.89 2.62
CA GLY A 119 -10.83 -1.20 1.87
C GLY A 119 -9.64 -0.75 2.73
N LEU A 120 -9.58 -1.16 4.00
CA LEU A 120 -8.52 -0.80 4.92
C LEU A 120 -7.16 -1.30 4.42
N SER A 121 -6.20 -0.40 4.25
CA SER A 121 -4.83 -0.77 3.88
C SER A 121 -4.06 -1.29 5.09
N GLN A 122 -3.01 -2.10 4.87
CA GLN A 122 -2.14 -2.58 5.94
C GLN A 122 -1.53 -1.43 6.75
N GLY A 123 -1.06 -0.37 6.09
CA GLY A 123 -0.47 0.79 6.77
C GLY A 123 -1.47 1.47 7.71
N LEU A 124 -2.71 1.65 7.25
CA LEU A 124 -3.77 2.24 8.07
C LEU A 124 -4.19 1.31 9.23
N PHE A 125 -4.27 -0.01 8.98
CA PHE A 125 -4.52 -0.99 10.03
C PHE A 125 -3.46 -0.94 11.12
N LEU A 126 -2.18 -0.92 10.74
CA LEU A 126 -1.07 -0.83 11.69
C LEU A 126 -1.09 0.48 12.48
N ALA A 127 -1.41 1.59 11.84
CA ALA A 127 -1.48 2.88 12.49
C ALA A 127 -2.65 3.00 13.49
N MET A 128 -3.81 2.41 13.17
CA MET A 128 -5.03 2.59 13.95
C MET A 128 -5.30 1.48 14.97
N PHE A 129 -4.97 0.24 14.62
CA PHE A 129 -5.40 -0.95 15.37
C PHE A 129 -4.24 -1.78 15.92
N SER A 130 -3.00 -1.42 15.59
CA SER A 130 -1.84 -2.25 15.88
C SER A 130 -0.72 -1.43 16.53
N LEU A 131 -0.92 -1.07 17.78
CA LEU A 131 0.06 -0.32 18.57
C LEU A 131 1.15 -1.28 19.05
N ASP A 132 2.32 -1.25 18.42
CA ASP A 132 3.53 -1.85 18.94
C ASP A 132 4.48 -0.79 19.51
N HIS A 133 5.54 -1.22 20.18
CA HIS A 133 6.52 -0.30 20.77
C HIS A 133 7.19 0.59 19.72
N GLU A 134 7.55 0.04 18.56
CA GLU A 134 8.18 0.80 17.50
C GLU A 134 7.23 1.84 16.88
N ALA A 135 5.95 1.50 16.74
CA ALA A 135 4.94 2.45 16.27
C ALA A 135 4.74 3.60 17.25
N LEU A 136 4.74 3.31 18.56
CA LEU A 136 4.65 4.33 19.60
C LEU A 136 5.87 5.25 19.60
N VAL A 137 7.07 4.71 19.47
CA VAL A 137 8.31 5.51 19.41
C VAL A 137 8.30 6.39 18.16
N ARG A 138 8.03 5.80 16.97
CA ARG A 138 7.95 6.57 15.71
C ARG A 138 6.87 7.63 15.75
N GLY A 139 5.69 7.31 16.31
CA GLY A 139 4.61 8.27 16.49
C GLY A 139 4.98 9.42 17.40
N GLY A 140 5.66 9.13 18.51
CA GLY A 140 6.18 10.13 19.42
C GLY A 140 7.24 11.04 18.79
N GLU A 141 8.16 10.45 18.06
CA GLU A 141 9.20 11.20 17.31
C GLU A 141 8.58 12.09 16.21
N ALA A 142 7.60 11.58 15.47
CA ALA A 142 6.90 12.35 14.44
C ALA A 142 6.15 13.54 15.04
N LEU A 143 5.50 13.36 16.19
CA LEU A 143 4.83 14.44 16.93
C LEU A 143 5.84 15.47 17.45
N ALA A 144 6.96 15.01 18.01
CA ALA A 144 8.01 15.89 18.51
C ALA A 144 8.67 16.73 17.40
N GLN A 145 8.76 16.18 16.18
CA GLN A 145 9.31 16.86 15.01
C GLN A 145 8.29 17.71 14.25
N GLY A 146 7.03 17.76 14.68
CA GLY A 146 5.95 18.44 13.96
C GLY A 146 5.64 17.81 12.58
N LYS A 147 6.09 16.59 12.34
CA LYS A 147 5.85 15.83 11.11
C LYS A 147 4.72 14.84 11.39
N GLY A 148 3.52 15.14 10.95
CA GLY A 148 2.38 14.36 11.40
C GLY A 148 1.45 13.83 10.34
N ASP A 149 1.78 12.67 9.72
CA ASP A 149 0.79 11.83 9.04
C ASP A 149 -0.21 11.17 10.03
N ALA A 150 0.13 11.10 11.31
CA ALA A 150 -0.70 10.43 12.32
C ALA A 150 -2.01 11.20 12.59
N GLY A 151 -1.98 12.52 12.63
CA GLY A 151 -3.17 13.35 12.78
C GLY A 151 -4.05 13.33 11.53
N GLU A 152 -3.45 13.38 10.36
CA GLU A 152 -4.14 13.24 9.06
C GLU A 152 -4.78 11.86 8.92
N SER A 153 -4.07 10.78 9.28
CA SER A 153 -4.59 9.41 9.20
C SER A 153 -5.76 9.16 10.15
N LEU A 154 -5.72 9.72 11.35
CA LEU A 154 -6.83 9.63 12.31
C LEU A 154 -8.06 10.41 11.83
N PHE A 155 -7.84 11.57 11.23
CA PHE A 155 -8.91 12.40 10.67
C PHE A 155 -9.55 11.75 9.45
N GLU A 156 -8.74 11.16 8.54
CA GLU A 156 -9.22 10.41 7.37
C GLU A 156 -10.09 9.21 7.75
N ALA A 157 -9.68 8.48 8.79
CA ALA A 157 -10.42 7.31 9.25
C ALA A 157 -11.74 7.67 9.94
N GLY A 158 -11.77 8.77 10.68
CA GLY A 158 -12.97 9.27 11.34
C GLY A 158 -13.98 9.89 10.39
N ALA A 159 -13.53 10.47 9.29
CA ALA A 159 -14.35 11.25 8.36
C ALA A 159 -14.72 10.52 7.06
N GLY A 160 -14.25 9.28 6.84
CA GLY A 160 -14.51 8.53 5.60
C GLY A 160 -13.84 9.13 4.35
N LEU A 161 -12.79 9.91 4.53
CA LEU A 161 -12.19 10.76 3.51
C LEU A 161 -11.11 10.09 2.62
N GLY A 162 -11.08 8.76 2.55
CA GLY A 162 -10.16 8.03 1.65
C GLY A 162 -10.24 8.49 0.17
N SER A 163 -11.38 9.06 -0.24
CA SER A 163 -11.57 9.64 -1.56
C SER A 163 -10.80 10.96 -1.76
N ILE A 164 -10.57 11.75 -0.71
CA ILE A 164 -9.87 13.05 -0.81
C ILE A 164 -8.37 12.84 -1.07
N ARG A 165 -7.74 11.85 -0.42
CA ARG A 165 -6.34 11.51 -0.67
C ARG A 165 -6.13 10.99 -2.10
N ALA A 166 -7.04 10.16 -2.61
CA ALA A 166 -7.01 9.71 -4.00
C ALA A 166 -7.16 10.88 -4.98
N LEU A 167 -8.05 11.82 -4.67
CA LEU A 167 -8.23 13.04 -5.47
C LEU A 167 -6.98 13.93 -5.43
N ARG A 168 -6.42 14.19 -4.25
CA ARG A 168 -5.17 14.96 -4.10
C ARG A 168 -4.02 14.31 -4.88
N ALA A 169 -3.79 13.00 -4.71
CA ALA A 169 -2.76 12.29 -5.45
C ALA A 169 -2.97 12.28 -6.97
N ARG A 170 -4.23 12.39 -7.42
CA ARG A 170 -4.54 12.57 -8.84
C ARG A 170 -4.17 13.98 -9.30
N LEU A 171 -4.57 15.00 -8.55
CA LEU A 171 -4.27 16.41 -8.87
C LEU A 171 -2.75 16.68 -8.86
N ASP A 172 -2.03 16.11 -7.89
CA ASP A 172 -0.57 16.22 -7.83
C ASP A 172 0.08 15.60 -9.06
N ARG A 173 -0.38 14.42 -9.52
CA ARG A 173 0.09 13.79 -10.76
C ARG A 173 -0.25 14.63 -11.99
N GLU A 174 -1.45 15.18 -12.08
CA GLU A 174 -1.83 16.08 -13.16
C GLU A 174 -0.94 17.34 -13.17
N ALA A 175 -0.68 17.94 -12.01
CA ALA A 175 0.24 19.07 -11.89
C ALA A 175 1.67 18.71 -12.31
N GLU A 176 2.19 17.53 -11.92
CA GLU A 176 3.52 17.06 -12.34
C GLU A 176 3.62 16.82 -13.85
N THR A 177 2.54 16.43 -14.52
CA THR A 177 2.54 16.31 -15.99
C THR A 177 2.65 17.65 -16.69
N LEU A 178 2.06 18.71 -16.10
CA LEU A 178 2.15 20.06 -16.61
C LEU A 178 3.51 20.68 -16.35
N PHE A 179 3.96 20.60 -15.10
CA PHE A 179 5.24 21.16 -14.68
C PHE A 179 5.89 20.34 -13.57
N LYS A 180 7.14 19.95 -13.79
CA LYS A 180 7.99 19.33 -12.78
C LYS A 180 9.35 20.05 -12.78
N PRO A 181 9.82 20.60 -11.64
CA PRO A 181 11.11 21.25 -11.56
C PRO A 181 12.24 20.34 -12.05
N ARG A 182 13.11 20.85 -12.90
CA ARG A 182 14.26 20.12 -13.47
C ARG A 182 13.93 18.94 -14.38
N ALA A 183 12.68 18.73 -14.77
CA ALA A 183 12.32 17.67 -15.71
C ALA A 183 12.09 18.27 -17.12
N SER A 184 12.71 17.67 -18.12
CA SER A 184 12.60 18.06 -19.54
C SER A 184 11.34 17.50 -20.26
N THR A 185 10.58 16.65 -19.56
CA THR A 185 9.45 15.90 -20.15
C THR A 185 8.08 16.52 -19.89
N SER A 186 7.99 17.52 -19.01
CA SER A 186 6.71 18.19 -18.69
C SER A 186 6.17 18.98 -19.90
N VAL A 187 4.84 19.13 -19.97
CA VAL A 187 4.18 19.81 -21.09
C VAL A 187 4.71 21.24 -21.25
N ILE A 188 4.78 21.99 -20.15
CA ILE A 188 5.27 23.39 -20.18
C ILE A 188 6.71 23.45 -20.70
N TYR A 189 7.60 22.58 -20.23
CA TYR A 189 8.99 22.57 -20.68
C TYR A 189 9.10 22.28 -22.19
N ARG A 190 8.38 21.25 -22.67
CA ARG A 190 8.40 20.90 -24.10
C ARG A 190 7.88 22.04 -24.98
N THR A 191 6.77 22.65 -24.56
CA THR A 191 6.19 23.77 -25.31
C THR A 191 7.11 24.99 -25.31
N LEU A 192 7.77 25.28 -24.17
CA LEU A 192 8.75 26.36 -24.09
C LEU A 192 9.95 26.09 -25.01
N SER A 193 10.51 24.88 -24.99
CA SER A 193 11.61 24.48 -25.84
C SER A 193 11.24 24.57 -27.33
N GLN A 194 10.04 24.16 -27.72
CA GLN A 194 9.52 24.31 -29.09
C GLN A 194 9.36 25.78 -29.49
N TYR A 195 8.87 26.61 -28.57
CA TYR A 195 8.76 28.05 -28.81
C TYR A 195 10.14 28.68 -29.02
N GLU A 196 11.12 28.35 -28.15
CA GLU A 196 12.49 28.87 -28.27
C GLU A 196 13.14 28.46 -29.61
N GLU A 197 12.97 27.18 -29.97
CA GLU A 197 13.48 26.66 -31.25
C GLU A 197 12.83 27.37 -32.45
N SER A 198 11.50 27.51 -32.46
CA SER A 198 10.78 28.20 -33.50
C SER A 198 11.18 29.70 -33.58
N ARG A 199 11.38 30.34 -32.43
CA ARG A 199 11.88 31.71 -32.35
C ARG A 199 13.28 31.85 -32.94
N LYS A 200 14.16 30.88 -32.63
CA LYS A 200 15.50 30.84 -33.21
C LYS A 200 15.46 30.67 -34.71
N GLN A 201 14.68 29.70 -35.22
CA GLN A 201 14.50 29.46 -36.65
C GLN A 201 13.96 30.72 -37.37
N ALA A 202 12.96 31.37 -36.80
CA ALA A 202 12.43 32.65 -37.35
C ALA A 202 13.50 33.75 -37.39
N LYS A 203 14.34 33.84 -36.34
CA LYS A 203 15.45 34.81 -36.30
C LYS A 203 16.53 34.49 -37.32
N ASP A 204 16.86 33.20 -37.49
CA ASP A 204 17.88 32.74 -38.44
C ASP A 204 17.41 32.86 -39.89
N ALA A 205 16.11 32.70 -40.13
CA ALA A 205 15.48 32.90 -41.43
C ALA A 205 15.32 34.40 -41.81
N ALA A 206 15.37 35.29 -40.84
CA ALA A 206 15.26 36.73 -41.08
C ALA A 206 16.50 37.25 -41.79
N VAL A 207 16.35 37.65 -43.05
CA VAL A 207 17.44 38.27 -43.82
C VAL A 207 17.77 39.63 -43.24
N ARG A 208 19.03 39.86 -42.93
CA ARG A 208 19.48 41.17 -42.42
C ARG A 208 19.22 42.27 -43.46
N PRO A 209 18.77 43.47 -43.07
CA PRO A 209 18.48 44.55 -44.00
C PRO A 209 19.62 44.89 -44.99
N ALA A 210 20.87 44.78 -44.52
CA ALA A 210 22.06 45.00 -45.35
C ALA A 210 22.24 43.89 -46.41
N GLU A 211 21.98 42.63 -46.05
CA GLU A 211 22.04 41.50 -46.96
C GLU A 211 20.90 41.53 -47.97
N TRP A 212 19.71 41.88 -47.55
CA TRP A 212 18.58 42.13 -48.46
C TRP A 212 18.89 43.25 -49.48
N SER A 213 19.43 44.38 -49.07
CA SER A 213 19.83 45.49 -49.92
C SER A 213 20.91 45.08 -50.93
N SER A 214 21.93 44.32 -50.51
CA SER A 214 22.97 43.78 -51.35
C SER A 214 22.44 42.81 -52.42
N ARG A 215 21.58 41.86 -52.02
CA ARG A 215 20.95 40.90 -52.95
C ARG A 215 20.02 41.60 -53.95
N LYS A 216 19.25 42.60 -53.50
CA LYS A 216 18.40 43.41 -54.35
C LYS A 216 19.20 44.23 -55.37
N ALA A 217 20.32 44.82 -54.97
CA ALA A 217 21.22 45.52 -55.87
C ALA A 217 21.87 44.58 -56.92
N ALA A 218 22.32 43.38 -56.49
CA ALA A 218 22.85 42.39 -57.39
C ALA A 218 21.83 41.89 -58.43
N LEU A 219 20.58 41.76 -58.06
CA LEU A 219 19.50 41.34 -58.95
C LEU A 219 19.14 42.45 -59.97
N ALA A 220 19.33 43.74 -59.61
CA ALA A 220 19.08 44.86 -60.51
C ALA A 220 20.21 45.12 -61.54
N THR A 221 21.38 44.50 -61.33
CA THR A 221 22.55 44.59 -62.23
C THR A 221 22.74 43.35 -63.10
N ALA A 222 21.94 42.30 -62.89
CA ALA A 222 21.87 41.08 -63.75
C ALA A 222 20.75 41.21 -64.77
#